data_7502b0f992dac3c45b2d2ad4e26cafa9
#
_entry.id   7502b0f992dac3c45b2d2ad4e26cafa9
#
_cell.length_a   1.000
_cell.length_b   1.000
_cell.length_c   1.000
_cell.angle_alpha   90.00
_cell.angle_beta   90.00
_cell.angle_gamma   90.00
#
_symmetry.space_group_name_H-M   'P 1'
#
loop_
_entity.id
_entity.type
_entity.pdbx_description
1 polymer ?
#
loop_
_entity_poly.entity_id
_entity_poly.type
_entity_poly.pdbx_seq_one_letter_code
_entity_poly.pdbx_strand_id
1 'polypeptide(L)'
;MAGNAIEGSTEQVVSHIRNLIERGQLRPGDRLPAERELATSLGVSRASVREAIISLEMGGLVEVRVGTGIFVTAPAAPRAAARDAGPGPFELLQARKLIEGEIAAAAAAAATPSDLDLLRRCVVRMEAHVDDFVAREASDREFHLGIAKATGNGSLELVVEGLWDQRAELWGRLQRHFHTPELARKTIRDHAAILNAIAARDPKRARAAMHRHLARVVREFQRGLDDRGHATQQRRAPAPAATVRRARPRS
;
A
#
# COMPACT_ATOMS: atom_id res chain seq x y z
N MET A 1 11.10 -5.57 -19.32
CA MET A 1 10.21 -6.69 -19.72
C MET A 1 9.52 -7.39 -18.54
N ALA A 2 9.79 -7.05 -17.28
CA ALA A 2 9.13 -7.67 -16.10
C ALA A 2 7.78 -7.02 -15.72
N GLY A 3 7.50 -5.79 -16.11
CA GLY A 3 6.27 -5.06 -15.75
C GLY A 3 5.00 -5.67 -16.37
N ASN A 4 5.02 -6.01 -17.65
CA ASN A 4 3.84 -6.53 -18.37
C ASN A 4 3.37 -7.92 -17.90
N ALA A 5 4.26 -8.72 -17.29
CA ALA A 5 3.91 -10.06 -16.80
C ALA A 5 3.18 -10.02 -15.44
N ILE A 6 3.36 -8.96 -14.66
CA ILE A 6 2.72 -8.77 -13.36
C ILE A 6 1.29 -8.26 -13.54
N GLU A 7 1.07 -7.30 -14.46
CA GLU A 7 -0.26 -6.74 -14.77
C GLU A 7 -1.22 -7.82 -15.26
N GLY A 8 -0.80 -8.65 -16.23
CA GLY A 8 -1.61 -9.77 -16.71
C GLY A 8 -1.96 -10.79 -15.63
N SER A 9 -1.06 -11.00 -14.66
CA SER A 9 -1.25 -11.94 -13.56
C SER A 9 -2.23 -11.43 -12.50
N THR A 10 -2.24 -10.13 -12.21
CA THR A 10 -3.18 -9.50 -11.27
C THR A 10 -4.59 -9.50 -11.84
N GLU A 11 -4.74 -9.09 -13.10
CA GLU A 11 -6.03 -9.08 -13.80
C GLU A 11 -6.60 -10.49 -13.97
N GLN A 12 -5.76 -11.50 -14.18
CA GLN A 12 -6.16 -12.91 -14.22
C GLN A 12 -6.80 -13.34 -12.89
N VAL A 13 -6.23 -12.99 -11.75
CA VAL A 13 -6.76 -13.31 -10.42
C VAL A 13 -8.08 -12.58 -10.17
N VAL A 14 -8.15 -11.28 -10.48
CA VAL A 14 -9.37 -10.48 -10.35
C VAL A 14 -10.50 -11.09 -11.15
N SER A 15 -10.25 -11.39 -12.42
CA SER A 15 -11.23 -11.98 -13.34
C SER A 15 -11.68 -13.37 -12.86
N HIS A 16 -10.75 -14.19 -12.37
CA HIS A 16 -11.07 -15.52 -11.84
C HIS A 16 -12.03 -15.44 -10.64
N ILE A 17 -11.72 -14.63 -9.63
CA ILE A 17 -12.56 -14.49 -8.44
C ILE A 17 -13.92 -13.89 -8.79
N ARG A 18 -13.95 -12.89 -9.67
CA ARG A 18 -15.21 -12.30 -10.16
C ARG A 18 -16.08 -13.32 -10.85
N ASN A 19 -15.54 -14.13 -11.74
CA ASN A 19 -16.27 -15.20 -12.42
C ASN A 19 -16.85 -16.23 -11.42
N LEU A 20 -16.12 -16.57 -10.35
CA LEU A 20 -16.63 -17.45 -9.30
C LEU A 20 -17.84 -16.85 -8.57
N ILE A 21 -17.80 -15.54 -8.31
CA ILE A 21 -18.92 -14.81 -7.68
C ILE A 21 -20.11 -14.72 -8.64
N GLU A 22 -19.91 -14.33 -9.88
CA GLU A 22 -20.96 -14.20 -10.90
C GLU A 22 -21.67 -15.53 -11.22
N ARG A 23 -20.91 -16.64 -11.18
CA ARG A 23 -21.47 -17.99 -11.37
C ARG A 23 -22.10 -18.57 -10.09
N GLY A 24 -22.13 -17.83 -8.99
CA GLY A 24 -22.69 -18.27 -7.72
C GLY A 24 -21.90 -19.38 -7.01
N GLN A 25 -20.67 -19.65 -7.45
CA GLN A 25 -19.75 -20.61 -6.82
C GLN A 25 -19.14 -20.05 -5.54
N LEU A 26 -19.06 -18.71 -5.44
CA LEU A 26 -18.76 -17.96 -4.23
C LEU A 26 -19.94 -17.01 -3.95
N ARG A 27 -20.50 -17.13 -2.75
CA ARG A 27 -21.65 -16.34 -2.30
C ARG A 27 -21.23 -15.31 -1.26
N PRO A 28 -21.98 -14.23 -1.05
CA PRO A 28 -21.75 -13.31 0.06
C PRO A 28 -21.61 -14.05 1.39
N GLY A 29 -20.54 -13.74 2.12
CA GLY A 29 -20.16 -14.42 3.36
C GLY A 29 -19.23 -15.60 3.18
N ASP A 30 -19.06 -16.13 1.96
CA ASP A 30 -18.12 -17.21 1.70
C ASP A 30 -16.67 -16.71 1.82
N ARG A 31 -15.82 -17.60 2.31
CA ARG A 31 -14.40 -17.33 2.46
C ARG A 31 -13.64 -17.72 1.20
N LEU A 32 -12.81 -16.81 0.69
CA LEU A 32 -11.87 -17.12 -0.38
C LEU A 32 -10.79 -18.12 0.07
N PRO A 33 -10.24 -18.92 -0.85
CA PRO A 33 -9.04 -19.70 -0.59
C PRO A 33 -7.89 -18.81 -0.11
N ALA A 34 -6.94 -19.39 0.62
CA ALA A 34 -5.78 -18.63 1.08
C ALA A 34 -4.94 -18.12 -0.11
N GLU A 35 -4.27 -16.97 0.05
CA GLU A 35 -3.44 -16.37 -1.01
C GLU A 35 -2.45 -17.38 -1.64
N ARG A 36 -1.87 -18.25 -0.81
CA ARG A 36 -0.96 -19.29 -1.30
C ARG A 36 -1.66 -20.32 -2.19
N GLU A 37 -2.86 -20.69 -1.83
CA GLU A 37 -3.68 -21.63 -2.60
C GLU A 37 -4.09 -21.02 -3.94
N LEU A 38 -4.53 -19.76 -3.93
CA LEU A 38 -4.84 -19.01 -5.15
C LEU A 38 -3.61 -18.84 -6.05
N ALA A 39 -2.46 -18.47 -5.48
CA ALA A 39 -1.21 -18.34 -6.23
C ALA A 39 -0.80 -19.64 -6.91
N THR A 40 -0.90 -20.77 -6.18
CA THR A 40 -0.55 -22.09 -6.71
C THR A 40 -1.55 -22.55 -7.78
N SER A 41 -2.86 -22.38 -7.53
CA SER A 41 -3.91 -22.84 -8.45
C SER A 41 -3.93 -22.07 -9.76
N LEU A 42 -3.57 -20.78 -9.73
CA LEU A 42 -3.59 -19.91 -10.90
C LEU A 42 -2.22 -19.74 -11.57
N GLY A 43 -1.16 -20.31 -10.98
CA GLY A 43 0.19 -20.22 -11.55
C GLY A 43 0.77 -18.80 -11.51
N VAL A 44 0.34 -17.96 -10.56
CA VAL A 44 0.75 -16.56 -10.43
C VAL A 44 1.57 -16.32 -9.16
N SER A 45 2.22 -15.16 -9.07
CA SER A 45 2.95 -14.77 -7.88
C SER A 45 2.00 -14.45 -6.72
N ARG A 46 2.45 -14.65 -5.48
CA ARG A 46 1.69 -14.22 -4.28
C ARG A 46 1.49 -12.69 -4.26
N ALA A 47 2.42 -11.93 -4.82
CA ALA A 47 2.28 -10.48 -4.95
C ALA A 47 1.10 -10.12 -5.87
N SER A 48 0.95 -10.78 -7.01
CA SER A 48 -0.18 -10.59 -7.93
C SER A 48 -1.53 -10.94 -7.29
N VAL A 49 -1.57 -12.04 -6.51
CA VAL A 49 -2.80 -12.40 -5.76
C VAL A 49 -3.18 -11.32 -4.76
N ARG A 50 -2.22 -10.77 -4.02
CA ARG A 50 -2.46 -9.70 -3.05
C ARG A 50 -2.98 -8.43 -3.70
N GLU A 51 -2.37 -8.04 -4.78
CA GLU A 51 -2.80 -6.87 -5.55
C GLU A 51 -4.23 -7.04 -6.07
N ALA A 52 -4.56 -8.24 -6.55
CA ALA A 52 -5.90 -8.58 -6.96
C ALA A 52 -6.91 -8.52 -5.80
N ILE A 53 -6.56 -9.03 -4.63
CA ILE A 53 -7.42 -8.97 -3.43
C ILE A 53 -7.68 -7.53 -3.01
N ILE A 54 -6.67 -6.68 -3.05
CA ILE A 54 -6.82 -5.25 -2.74
C ILE A 54 -7.75 -4.58 -3.76
N SER A 55 -7.57 -4.85 -5.05
CA SER A 55 -8.43 -4.35 -6.11
C SER A 55 -9.89 -4.81 -5.93
N LEU A 56 -10.11 -6.07 -5.57
CA LEU A 56 -11.44 -6.61 -5.28
C LEU A 56 -12.07 -6.01 -4.01
N GLU A 57 -11.27 -5.76 -2.96
CA GLU A 57 -11.72 -5.09 -1.73
C GLU A 57 -12.11 -3.64 -2.00
N MET A 58 -11.34 -2.95 -2.82
CA MET A 58 -11.67 -1.59 -3.29
C MET A 58 -12.95 -1.56 -4.12
N GLY A 59 -13.13 -2.56 -4.99
CA GLY A 59 -14.38 -2.74 -5.76
C GLY A 59 -15.57 -3.18 -4.89
N GLY A 60 -15.36 -3.42 -3.58
CA GLY A 60 -16.41 -3.87 -2.66
C GLY A 60 -16.90 -5.28 -2.94
N LEU A 61 -16.13 -6.11 -3.65
CA LEU A 61 -16.47 -7.50 -3.95
C LEU A 61 -16.02 -8.45 -2.84
N VAL A 62 -14.97 -8.08 -2.11
CA VAL A 62 -14.48 -8.82 -0.95
C VAL A 62 -14.17 -7.90 0.22
N GLU A 63 -14.08 -8.46 1.41
CA GLU A 63 -13.68 -7.79 2.65
C GLU A 63 -12.53 -8.60 3.29
N VAL A 64 -11.43 -7.92 3.58
CA VAL A 64 -10.31 -8.53 4.31
C VAL A 64 -10.56 -8.36 5.80
N ARG A 65 -10.86 -9.45 6.50
CA ARG A 65 -11.01 -9.48 7.95
C ARG A 65 -9.72 -9.96 8.59
N VAL A 66 -9.06 -9.05 9.30
CA VAL A 66 -7.77 -9.33 9.95
C VAL A 66 -7.86 -10.58 10.85
N GLY A 67 -6.94 -11.52 10.64
CA GLY A 67 -6.86 -12.77 11.41
C GLY A 67 -7.91 -13.84 11.06
N THR A 68 -8.92 -13.53 10.25
CA THR A 68 -9.97 -14.48 9.89
C THR A 68 -10.00 -14.87 8.41
N GLY A 69 -9.56 -14.00 7.51
CA GLY A 69 -9.46 -14.30 6.08
C GLY A 69 -10.10 -13.24 5.19
N ILE A 70 -10.34 -13.62 3.94
CA ILE A 70 -10.94 -12.79 2.91
C ILE A 70 -12.33 -13.36 2.64
N PHE A 71 -13.34 -12.52 2.68
CA PHE A 71 -14.74 -12.92 2.55
C PHE A 71 -15.40 -12.17 1.39
N VAL A 72 -16.26 -12.84 0.66
CA VAL A 72 -17.10 -12.21 -0.36
C VAL A 72 -18.12 -11.31 0.33
N THR A 73 -18.26 -10.07 -0.15
CA THR A 73 -19.23 -9.13 0.36
C THR A 73 -20.59 -9.31 -0.32
N ALA A 74 -21.66 -8.95 0.36
CA ALA A 74 -22.97 -8.81 -0.31
C ALA A 74 -22.85 -7.70 -1.36
N PRO A 75 -23.42 -7.87 -2.57
CA PRO A 75 -23.42 -6.81 -3.54
C PRO A 75 -24.18 -5.61 -2.95
N ALA A 76 -23.46 -4.56 -2.58
CA ALA A 76 -24.09 -3.25 -2.54
C ALA A 76 -24.65 -3.01 -3.95
N ALA A 77 -25.89 -2.47 -4.05
CA ALA A 77 -26.62 -2.27 -5.29
C ALA A 77 -25.72 -1.94 -6.49
N PRO A 78 -26.04 -2.39 -7.71
CA PRO A 78 -25.11 -2.50 -8.81
C PRO A 78 -24.39 -1.17 -9.06
N ARG A 79 -23.23 -1.01 -8.47
CA ARG A 79 -22.28 -0.01 -8.91
C ARG A 79 -21.69 -0.58 -10.20
N ALA A 80 -21.94 0.10 -11.29
CA ALA A 80 -21.25 -0.04 -12.55
C ALA A 80 -19.75 0.24 -12.30
N ALA A 81 -19.00 -0.72 -11.81
CA ALA A 81 -17.79 -0.32 -11.11
C ALA A 81 -16.62 -1.29 -11.13
N ALA A 82 -16.70 -2.36 -11.80
CA ALA A 82 -15.53 -3.22 -11.80
C ALA A 82 -14.55 -2.95 -12.95
N ARG A 83 -14.88 -2.00 -13.82
CA ARG A 83 -13.97 -1.49 -14.86
C ARG A 83 -13.25 -0.19 -14.46
N ASP A 84 -13.69 0.49 -13.38
CA ASP A 84 -13.18 1.79 -12.94
C ASP A 84 -12.55 1.75 -11.53
N ALA A 85 -12.00 0.64 -11.09
CA ALA A 85 -11.32 0.57 -9.80
C ALA A 85 -10.03 1.41 -9.73
N GLY A 86 -9.59 1.95 -10.89
CA GLY A 86 -8.34 2.67 -10.99
C GLY A 86 -7.10 1.80 -10.76
N PRO A 87 -5.91 2.38 -10.83
CA PRO A 87 -4.66 1.66 -10.59
C PRO A 87 -4.56 1.19 -9.14
N GLY A 88 -3.97 0.00 -8.93
CA GLY A 88 -3.73 -0.55 -7.61
C GLY A 88 -2.67 0.22 -6.82
N PRO A 89 -2.59 0.02 -5.49
CA PRO A 89 -1.66 0.77 -4.64
C PRO A 89 -0.19 0.55 -5.02
N PHE A 90 0.19 -0.61 -5.53
CA PHE A 90 1.55 -0.87 -5.98
C PHE A 90 1.88 -0.16 -7.29
N GLU A 91 0.94 -0.13 -8.25
CA GLU A 91 1.09 0.62 -9.49
C GLU A 91 1.23 2.11 -9.21
N LEU A 92 0.38 2.64 -8.33
CA LEU A 92 0.44 4.03 -7.89
C LEU A 92 1.78 4.36 -7.23
N LEU A 93 2.28 3.50 -6.33
CA LEU A 93 3.58 3.70 -5.68
C LEU A 93 4.75 3.58 -6.67
N GLN A 94 4.64 2.74 -7.69
CA GLN A 94 5.64 2.67 -8.78
C GLN A 94 5.65 3.94 -9.62
N ALA A 95 4.47 4.44 -10.03
CA ALA A 95 4.34 5.69 -10.76
C ALA A 95 4.91 6.86 -9.94
N ARG A 96 4.55 6.98 -8.67
CA ARG A 96 5.10 7.96 -7.76
C ARG A 96 6.62 7.90 -7.67
N LYS A 97 7.19 6.71 -7.53
CA LYS A 97 8.64 6.53 -7.46
C LYS A 97 9.36 7.05 -8.71
N LEU A 98 8.83 6.76 -9.90
CA LEU A 98 9.41 7.22 -11.17
C LEU A 98 9.30 8.75 -11.31
N ILE A 99 8.13 9.28 -11.05
CA ILE A 99 7.81 10.69 -11.29
C ILE A 99 8.39 11.58 -10.19
N GLU A 100 8.11 11.31 -8.93
CA GLU A 100 8.53 12.15 -7.81
C GLU A 100 10.05 12.10 -7.58
N GLY A 101 10.73 11.03 -7.99
CA GLY A 101 12.19 10.99 -7.99
C GLY A 101 12.81 12.04 -8.92
N GLU A 102 12.31 12.17 -10.15
CA GLU A 102 12.78 13.17 -11.10
C GLU A 102 12.37 14.58 -10.69
N ILE A 103 11.17 14.75 -10.13
CA ILE A 103 10.69 16.02 -9.59
C ILE A 103 11.58 16.49 -8.42
N ALA A 104 11.98 15.59 -7.51
CA ALA A 104 12.90 15.95 -6.43
C ALA A 104 14.28 16.40 -6.95
N ALA A 105 14.76 15.78 -8.04
CA ALA A 105 15.99 16.22 -8.69
C ALA A 105 15.84 17.61 -9.31
N ALA A 106 14.73 17.89 -9.99
CA ALA A 106 14.43 19.19 -10.56
C ALA A 106 14.27 20.28 -9.47
N ALA A 107 13.57 19.96 -8.38
CA ALA A 107 13.43 20.84 -7.23
C ALA A 107 14.79 21.18 -6.59
N ALA A 108 15.72 20.24 -6.51
CA ALA A 108 17.07 20.51 -6.00
C ALA A 108 17.81 21.57 -6.82
N ALA A 109 17.54 21.65 -8.12
CA ALA A 109 18.14 22.67 -8.99
C ALA A 109 17.43 24.06 -8.85
N ALA A 110 16.12 24.08 -8.63
CA ALA A 110 15.29 25.28 -8.78
C ALA A 110 14.77 25.89 -7.46
N ALA A 111 14.64 25.11 -6.38
CA ALA A 111 13.98 25.51 -5.14
C ALA A 111 14.47 26.87 -4.59
N THR A 112 13.56 27.73 -4.20
CA THR A 112 13.88 28.99 -3.54
C THR A 112 14.07 28.81 -2.02
N PRO A 113 14.63 29.79 -1.29
CA PRO A 113 14.64 29.75 0.18
C PRO A 113 13.24 29.57 0.79
N SER A 114 12.22 30.21 0.21
CA SER A 114 10.83 30.08 0.65
C SER A 114 10.29 28.67 0.50
N ASP A 115 10.63 27.97 -0.59
CA ASP A 115 10.25 26.55 -0.80
C ASP A 115 10.91 25.66 0.25
N LEU A 116 12.20 25.87 0.52
CA LEU A 116 12.91 25.12 1.55
C LEU A 116 12.31 25.33 2.94
N ASP A 117 11.85 26.55 3.25
CA ASP A 117 11.19 26.85 4.52
C ASP A 117 9.82 26.17 4.61
N LEU A 118 9.06 26.11 3.52
CA LEU A 118 7.82 25.33 3.47
C LEU A 118 8.10 23.85 3.76
N LEU A 119 9.07 23.26 3.06
CA LEU A 119 9.42 21.84 3.23
C LEU A 119 9.90 21.53 4.66
N ARG A 120 10.68 22.44 5.29
CA ARG A 120 11.09 22.30 6.71
C ARG A 120 9.88 22.29 7.63
N ARG A 121 8.93 23.22 7.44
CA ARG A 121 7.70 23.27 8.24
C ARG A 121 6.89 21.98 8.11
N CYS A 122 6.82 21.38 6.91
CA CYS A 122 6.13 20.10 6.73
C CYS A 122 6.78 18.98 7.55
N VAL A 123 8.12 18.87 7.52
CA VAL A 123 8.85 17.86 8.31
C VAL A 123 8.63 18.08 9.81
N VAL A 124 8.73 19.30 10.30
CA VAL A 124 8.49 19.64 11.71
C VAL A 124 7.06 19.29 12.14
N ARG A 125 6.07 19.58 11.30
CA ARG A 125 4.67 19.18 11.59
C ARG A 125 4.48 17.68 11.60
N MET A 126 5.12 16.93 10.70
CA MET A 126 5.08 15.47 10.74
C MET A 126 5.69 14.93 12.05
N GLU A 127 6.77 15.53 12.55
CA GLU A 127 7.40 15.15 13.82
C GLU A 127 6.48 15.44 15.01
N ALA A 128 5.84 16.62 15.02
CA ALA A 128 4.92 17.02 16.08
C ALA A 128 3.66 16.12 16.15
N HIS A 129 3.26 15.51 15.03
CA HIS A 129 2.07 14.69 14.92
C HIS A 129 2.41 13.21 14.62
N VAL A 130 3.49 12.69 15.20
CA VAL A 130 3.96 11.31 14.94
C VAL A 130 2.88 10.26 15.22
N ASP A 131 2.06 10.48 16.23
CA ASP A 131 0.98 9.58 16.65
C ASP A 131 -0.40 9.96 16.07
N ASP A 132 -0.54 11.17 15.49
CA ASP A 132 -1.73 11.60 14.77
C ASP A 132 -1.57 11.34 13.27
N PHE A 133 -2.21 10.26 12.82
CA PHE A 133 -2.15 9.87 11.42
C PHE A 133 -2.67 10.93 10.46
N VAL A 134 -3.84 11.51 10.75
CA VAL A 134 -4.52 12.44 9.82
C VAL A 134 -3.69 13.71 9.64
N ALA A 135 -3.22 14.30 10.73
CA ALA A 135 -2.39 15.52 10.69
C ALA A 135 -1.04 15.25 10.03
N ARG A 136 -0.43 14.07 10.27
CA ARG A 136 0.82 13.68 9.62
C ARG A 136 0.64 13.46 8.12
N GLU A 137 -0.42 12.79 7.70
CA GLU A 137 -0.74 12.53 6.29
C GLU A 137 -0.97 13.81 5.50
N ALA A 138 -1.65 14.80 6.09
CA ALA A 138 -1.82 16.10 5.49
C ALA A 138 -0.48 16.82 5.26
N SER A 139 0.43 16.71 6.24
CA SER A 139 1.78 17.30 6.14
C SER A 139 2.67 16.54 5.14
N ASP A 140 2.48 15.24 5.00
CA ASP A 140 3.14 14.38 4.01
C ASP A 140 2.73 14.80 2.58
N ARG A 141 1.41 14.93 2.34
CA ARG A 141 0.88 15.44 1.06
C ARG A 141 1.45 16.82 0.72
N GLU A 142 1.40 17.75 1.66
CA GLU A 142 1.91 19.11 1.45
C GLU A 142 3.42 19.14 1.15
N PHE A 143 4.20 18.25 1.78
CA PHE A 143 5.64 18.11 1.51
C PHE A 143 5.90 17.71 0.05
N HIS A 144 5.23 16.67 -0.45
CA HIS A 144 5.42 16.19 -1.82
C HIS A 144 4.92 17.19 -2.86
N LEU A 145 3.78 17.84 -2.63
CA LEU A 145 3.29 18.95 -3.48
C LEU A 145 4.25 20.14 -3.44
N GLY A 146 4.80 20.46 -2.27
CA GLY A 146 5.80 21.52 -2.11
C GLY A 146 7.08 21.25 -2.91
N ILE A 147 7.53 20.00 -3.01
CA ILE A 147 8.65 19.61 -3.87
C ILE A 147 8.30 19.83 -5.34
N ALA A 148 7.10 19.45 -5.78
CA ALA A 148 6.67 19.66 -7.16
C ALA A 148 6.59 21.15 -7.49
N LYS A 149 6.01 21.95 -6.61
CA LYS A 149 5.94 23.41 -6.75
C LYS A 149 7.32 24.06 -6.82
N ALA A 150 8.28 23.59 -6.04
CA ALA A 150 9.66 24.10 -6.02
C ALA A 150 10.41 23.90 -7.35
N THR A 151 9.86 23.13 -8.29
CA THR A 151 10.39 23.02 -9.66
C THR A 151 10.08 24.23 -10.53
N GLY A 152 9.09 25.06 -10.13
CA GLY A 152 8.54 26.15 -10.95
C GLY A 152 7.68 25.66 -12.14
N ASN A 153 7.38 24.37 -12.23
CA ASN A 153 6.60 23.78 -13.32
C ASN A 153 5.21 23.34 -12.82
N GLY A 154 4.18 24.14 -13.10
CA GLY A 154 2.81 23.85 -12.67
C GLY A 154 2.22 22.54 -13.22
N SER A 155 2.70 22.05 -14.36
CA SER A 155 2.26 20.74 -14.88
C SER A 155 2.75 19.59 -14.01
N LEU A 156 3.96 19.69 -13.43
CA LEU A 156 4.47 18.70 -12.50
C LEU A 156 3.72 18.73 -11.16
N GLU A 157 3.29 19.91 -10.72
CA GLU A 157 2.44 20.07 -9.54
C GLU A 157 1.10 19.34 -9.74
N LEU A 158 0.41 19.55 -10.87
CA LEU A 158 -0.85 18.87 -11.20
C LEU A 158 -0.70 17.35 -11.29
N VAL A 159 0.41 16.87 -11.84
CA VAL A 159 0.68 15.42 -11.90
C VAL A 159 0.81 14.82 -10.51
N VAL A 160 1.59 15.45 -9.62
CA VAL A 160 1.75 14.97 -8.23
C VAL A 160 0.43 15.07 -7.47
N GLU A 161 -0.33 16.16 -7.66
CA GLU A 161 -1.65 16.31 -7.03
C GLU A 161 -2.59 15.16 -7.42
N GLY A 162 -2.70 14.83 -8.72
CA GLY A 162 -3.52 13.72 -9.19
C GLY A 162 -3.10 12.36 -8.63
N LEU A 163 -1.78 12.11 -8.50
CA LEU A 163 -1.27 10.89 -7.86
C LEU A 163 -1.63 10.82 -6.36
N TRP A 164 -1.62 11.97 -5.67
CA TRP A 164 -1.97 12.04 -4.26
C TRP A 164 -3.47 11.94 -4.01
N ASP A 165 -4.31 12.45 -4.90
CA ASP A 165 -5.76 12.30 -4.81
C ASP A 165 -6.18 10.84 -4.98
N GLN A 166 -5.60 10.13 -5.96
CA GLN A 166 -5.76 8.69 -6.09
C GLN A 166 -5.29 7.93 -4.84
N ARG A 167 -4.15 8.35 -4.25
CA ARG A 167 -3.65 7.79 -3.00
C ARG A 167 -4.64 7.99 -1.85
N ALA A 168 -5.27 9.14 -1.72
CA ALA A 168 -6.20 9.43 -0.63
C ALA A 168 -7.39 8.47 -0.61
N GLU A 169 -7.97 8.15 -1.77
CA GLU A 169 -9.05 7.17 -1.88
C GLU A 169 -8.60 5.77 -1.44
N LEU A 170 -7.41 5.34 -1.86
CA LEU A 170 -6.82 4.05 -1.54
C LEU A 170 -6.45 3.96 -0.06
N TRP A 171 -5.74 4.95 0.45
CA TRP A 171 -5.19 4.96 1.81
C TRP A 171 -6.25 5.10 2.89
N GLY A 172 -7.34 5.82 2.64
CA GLY A 172 -8.47 5.92 3.57
C GLY A 172 -9.02 4.56 3.98
N ARG A 173 -8.98 3.58 3.07
CA ARG A 173 -9.41 2.19 3.33
C ARG A 173 -8.33 1.31 3.95
N LEU A 174 -7.07 1.57 3.63
CA LEU A 174 -5.93 0.72 3.98
C LEU A 174 -5.17 1.21 5.22
N GLN A 175 -5.37 2.47 5.65
CA GLN A 175 -4.62 3.11 6.74
C GLN A 175 -4.61 2.31 8.04
N ARG A 176 -5.74 1.68 8.41
CA ARG A 176 -5.85 0.87 9.64
C ARG A 176 -4.86 -0.29 9.73
N HIS A 177 -4.19 -0.57 8.62
CA HIS A 177 -3.36 -1.76 8.46
C HIS A 177 -1.85 -1.48 8.48
N PHE A 178 -1.43 -0.20 8.34
CA PHE A 178 -0.03 0.16 8.10
C PHE A 178 0.53 1.19 9.06
N HIS A 179 -0.21 1.53 10.13
CA HIS A 179 0.22 2.57 11.06
C HIS A 179 0.84 2.02 12.32
N THR A 180 2.18 2.13 12.38
CA THR A 180 2.93 2.01 13.62
C THR A 180 3.72 3.30 13.85
N PRO A 181 3.92 3.73 15.12
CA PRO A 181 4.77 4.89 15.42
C PRO A 181 6.20 4.72 14.90
N GLU A 182 6.70 3.49 14.82
CA GLU A 182 8.01 3.19 14.27
C GLU A 182 8.08 3.50 12.76
N LEU A 183 7.07 3.10 12.01
CA LEU A 183 6.98 3.38 10.58
C LEU A 183 6.88 4.89 10.33
N ALA A 184 6.09 5.61 11.13
CA ALA A 184 5.99 7.06 11.08
C ALA A 184 7.37 7.73 11.24
N ARG A 185 8.13 7.35 12.27
CA ARG A 185 9.48 7.90 12.51
C ARG A 185 10.46 7.57 11.38
N LYS A 186 10.36 6.40 10.75
CA LYS A 186 11.16 6.06 9.55
C LYS A 186 10.80 6.95 8.39
N THR A 187 9.51 7.19 8.15
CA THR A 187 9.00 8.06 7.09
C THR A 187 9.52 9.48 7.27
N ILE A 188 9.41 10.04 8.47
CA ILE A 188 9.91 11.40 8.77
C ILE A 188 11.42 11.52 8.52
N ARG A 189 12.22 10.52 8.91
CA ARG A 189 13.67 10.52 8.59
C ARG A 189 13.95 10.52 7.09
N ASP A 190 13.15 9.83 6.30
CA ASP A 190 13.30 9.86 4.85
C ASP A 190 12.98 11.24 4.27
N HIS A 191 11.92 11.89 4.76
CA HIS A 191 11.57 13.27 4.34
C HIS A 191 12.68 14.26 4.70
N ALA A 192 13.25 14.16 5.89
CA ALA A 192 14.40 14.98 6.27
C ALA A 192 15.60 14.73 5.33
N ALA A 193 15.84 13.49 4.91
CA ALA A 193 16.93 13.18 3.97
C ALA A 193 16.66 13.75 2.57
N ILE A 194 15.41 13.76 2.10
CA ILE A 194 15.01 14.38 0.83
C ILE A 194 15.22 15.89 0.90
N LEU A 195 14.70 16.53 1.94
CA LEU A 195 14.85 17.98 2.19
C LEU A 195 16.32 18.39 2.22
N ASN A 196 17.15 17.65 2.95
CA ASN A 196 18.59 17.94 3.05
C ASN A 196 19.30 17.85 1.68
N ALA A 197 18.89 16.91 0.83
CA ALA A 197 19.44 16.79 -0.51
C ALA A 197 19.02 17.94 -1.42
N ILE A 198 17.76 18.38 -1.33
CA ILE A 198 17.23 19.55 -2.08
C ILE A 198 17.92 20.82 -1.58
N ALA A 199 18.06 21.00 -0.27
CA ALA A 199 18.75 22.17 0.32
C ALA A 199 20.23 22.22 -0.05
N ALA A 200 20.86 21.06 -0.19
CA ALA A 200 22.25 20.95 -0.65
C ALA A 200 22.43 21.18 -2.17
N ARG A 201 21.35 21.42 -2.91
CA ARG A 201 21.38 21.58 -4.37
C ARG A 201 21.99 20.38 -5.09
N ASP A 202 21.72 19.16 -4.60
CA ASP A 202 22.21 17.91 -5.18
C ASP A 202 21.08 17.09 -5.83
N PRO A 203 20.85 17.22 -7.16
CA PRO A 203 19.78 16.52 -7.85
C PRO A 203 19.89 15.00 -7.79
N LYS A 204 21.13 14.48 -7.86
CA LYS A 204 21.37 13.01 -7.82
C LYS A 204 20.98 12.45 -6.45
N ARG A 205 21.39 13.14 -5.38
CA ARG A 205 21.08 12.75 -4.01
C ARG A 205 19.59 12.92 -3.70
N ALA A 206 18.95 13.97 -4.20
CA ALA A 206 17.51 14.21 -4.03
C ALA A 206 16.69 13.10 -4.68
N ARG A 207 16.96 12.77 -5.94
CA ARG A 207 16.36 11.62 -6.65
C ARG A 207 16.54 10.33 -5.87
N ALA A 208 17.76 10.01 -5.47
CA ALA A 208 18.08 8.79 -4.75
C ALA A 208 17.37 8.73 -3.38
N ALA A 209 17.23 9.84 -2.67
CA ALA A 209 16.52 9.91 -1.40
C ALA A 209 15.01 9.65 -1.60
N MET A 210 14.37 10.27 -2.59
CA MET A 210 12.96 10.04 -2.92
C MET A 210 12.71 8.58 -3.34
N HIS A 211 13.57 8.02 -4.18
CA HIS A 211 13.47 6.61 -4.57
C HIS A 211 13.59 5.65 -3.38
N ARG A 212 14.51 5.91 -2.43
CA ARG A 212 14.65 5.09 -1.21
C ARG A 212 13.42 5.20 -0.33
N HIS A 213 12.88 6.39 -0.15
CA HIS A 213 11.65 6.65 0.58
C HIS A 213 10.50 5.81 0.02
N LEU A 214 10.17 5.96 -1.26
CA LEU A 214 9.04 5.26 -1.89
C LEU A 214 9.27 3.74 -2.00
N ALA A 215 10.51 3.31 -2.25
CA ALA A 215 10.83 1.88 -2.21
C ALA A 215 10.66 1.27 -0.81
N ARG A 216 10.92 2.04 0.27
CA ARG A 216 10.65 1.62 1.63
C ARG A 216 9.15 1.53 1.87
N VAL A 217 8.37 2.52 1.46
CA VAL A 217 6.90 2.50 1.57
C VAL A 217 6.34 1.24 0.91
N VAL A 218 6.78 0.90 -0.31
CA VAL A 218 6.39 -0.36 -0.99
C VAL A 218 6.71 -1.59 -0.14
N ARG A 219 7.92 -1.69 0.40
CA ARG A 219 8.33 -2.85 1.22
C ARG A 219 7.51 -2.97 2.51
N GLU A 220 7.26 -1.86 3.20
CA GLU A 220 6.47 -1.88 4.43
C GLU A 220 5.00 -2.25 4.14
N PHE A 221 4.48 -1.77 3.01
CA PHE A 221 3.17 -2.15 2.53
C PHE A 221 3.09 -3.66 2.26
N GLN A 222 4.10 -4.23 1.58
CA GLN A 222 4.20 -5.67 1.34
C GLN A 222 4.29 -6.46 2.65
N ARG A 223 5.12 -6.04 3.60
CA ARG A 223 5.27 -6.70 4.91
C ARG A 223 3.96 -6.71 5.70
N GLY A 224 3.27 -5.58 5.79
CA GLY A 224 1.99 -5.50 6.48
C GLY A 224 0.92 -6.44 5.89
N LEU A 225 1.05 -6.83 4.62
CA LEU A 225 0.24 -7.86 4.00
C LEU A 225 0.74 -9.28 4.34
N ASP A 226 2.07 -9.50 4.42
CA ASP A 226 2.68 -10.80 4.74
C ASP A 226 2.41 -11.23 6.18
N ASP A 227 2.59 -10.34 7.15
CA ASP A 227 2.39 -10.63 8.58
C ASP A 227 0.97 -11.10 8.88
N ARG A 228 -0.01 -10.61 8.14
CA ARG A 228 -1.40 -11.06 8.24
C ARG A 228 -1.60 -12.49 7.72
N GLY A 229 -0.88 -12.87 6.67
CA GLY A 229 -0.89 -14.24 6.16
C GLY A 229 -0.37 -15.24 7.19
N HIS A 230 0.65 -14.88 7.98
CA HIS A 230 1.26 -15.73 9.00
C HIS A 230 0.43 -15.82 10.29
N ALA A 231 -0.15 -14.73 10.77
CA ALA A 231 -1.00 -14.73 11.95
C ALA A 231 -2.25 -15.61 11.77
N THR A 232 -2.76 -15.70 10.54
CA THR A 232 -3.89 -16.57 10.19
C THR A 232 -3.50 -18.05 10.19
N GLN A 233 -2.25 -18.39 9.88
CA GLN A 233 -1.74 -19.76 9.82
C GLN A 233 -1.47 -20.34 11.21
N GLN A 234 -0.94 -19.54 12.14
CA GLN A 234 -0.65 -19.97 13.52
C GLN A 234 -1.92 -20.26 14.33
N ARG A 235 -3.02 -19.57 14.07
CA ARG A 235 -4.32 -19.83 14.72
C ARG A 235 -5.05 -21.08 14.18
N ARG A 236 -4.57 -21.67 13.07
CA ARG A 236 -5.12 -22.87 12.42
C ARG A 236 -4.41 -24.18 12.80
N ALA A 237 -3.31 -24.11 13.55
CA ALA A 237 -2.69 -25.32 14.07
C ALA A 237 -3.68 -26.02 15.02
N PRO A 238 -4.07 -27.28 14.79
CA PRO A 238 -4.91 -28.01 15.71
C PRO A 238 -4.20 -28.09 17.07
N ALA A 239 -4.95 -27.88 18.14
CA ALA A 239 -4.44 -28.06 19.48
C ALA A 239 -3.80 -29.45 19.60
N PRO A 240 -2.64 -29.60 20.24
CA PRO A 240 -2.03 -30.91 20.43
C PRO A 240 -3.04 -31.82 21.10
N ALA A 241 -3.29 -32.98 20.47
CA ALA A 241 -4.21 -33.98 20.99
C ALA A 241 -3.84 -34.31 22.44
N ALA A 242 -4.80 -34.08 23.34
CA ALA A 242 -4.63 -34.39 24.75
C ALA A 242 -4.29 -35.89 24.87
N THR A 243 -3.09 -36.19 25.35
CA THR A 243 -2.62 -37.54 25.60
C THR A 243 -3.51 -38.15 26.67
N VAL A 244 -4.44 -38.97 26.26
CA VAL A 244 -5.28 -39.79 27.17
C VAL A 244 -4.35 -40.70 27.95
N ARG A 245 -4.06 -40.35 29.22
CA ARG A 245 -3.39 -41.21 30.18
C ARG A 245 -4.30 -42.42 30.44
N ARG A 246 -3.99 -43.57 29.84
CA ARG A 246 -4.60 -44.84 30.22
C ARG A 246 -4.29 -45.11 31.71
N ALA A 247 -5.34 -45.14 32.52
CA ALA A 247 -5.27 -45.63 33.87
C ALA A 247 -4.89 -47.12 33.86
N ARG A 248 -3.86 -47.48 34.59
CA ARG A 248 -3.52 -48.91 34.85
C ARG A 248 -4.55 -49.49 35.82
N PRO A 249 -5.03 -50.72 35.56
CA PRO A 249 -5.87 -51.38 36.56
C PRO A 249 -5.00 -51.78 37.77
N ARG A 250 -5.55 -51.55 38.95
CA ARG A 250 -4.97 -52.04 40.20
C ARG A 250 -5.34 -53.53 40.34
N SER A 251 -4.33 -54.38 40.57
CA SER A 251 -4.43 -55.73 41.09
C SER A 251 -4.63 -55.72 42.56
#